data_3109369daa81868cb276a7fb268e5a57
#
_entry.id   3109369daa81868cb276a7fb268e5a57
#
_cell.length_a   1.000
_cell.length_b   1.000
_cell.length_c   1.000
_cell.angle_alpha   90.00
_cell.angle_beta   90.00
_cell.angle_gamma   90.00
#
_symmetry.space_group_name_H-M   'P 1'
#
loop_
_entity.id
_entity.type
_entity.pdbx_description
1 polymer ?
#
loop_
_entity_poly.entity_id
_entity_poly.type
_entity_poly.pdbx_seq_one_letter_code
_entity_poly.pdbx_strand_id
1 'polypeptide(L)'
;GKISVRERKTLGGLGLKPLILVDTNILIDALKDDLLMEISPDSLGSLDWTMQRAFHWKLRSLAKEGRVLLNIPQAAMGEFMNRVKSPDVVLKLFENVYIERASWKKAVTKRILEERVSSIISIFNNWEESEEGDSSRDIDLEGFLSNHREIFRVVDQHKREHKEDIPARTEIEGEAIYPEKGDCDIMKSAAIIADSFSAGVGSVVVATRDSDFKLVSRALEEEFGFGVIGGLQQLNKLAYLVA
;
A
#
# COMPACT_ATOMS: atom_id res chain seq x y z
N GLY A 1 -3.78 -18.52 -20.35
CA GLY A 1 -4.17 -17.43 -21.25
C GLY A 1 -4.55 -16.23 -20.41
N LYS A 2 -4.02 -15.03 -20.74
CA LYS A 2 -4.31 -13.79 -20.01
C LYS A 2 -5.79 -13.44 -20.22
N ILE A 3 -6.56 -13.31 -19.12
CA ILE A 3 -7.97 -12.88 -19.16
C ILE A 3 -7.99 -11.40 -19.56
N SER A 4 -8.69 -11.08 -20.65
CA SER A 4 -8.81 -9.70 -21.13
C SER A 4 -9.66 -8.84 -20.19
N VAL A 5 -9.52 -7.51 -20.24
CA VAL A 5 -10.35 -6.55 -19.48
C VAL A 5 -11.86 -6.76 -19.76
N ARG A 6 -12.20 -7.29 -20.92
CA ARG A 6 -13.59 -7.60 -21.31
C ARG A 6 -14.12 -8.85 -20.61
N GLU A 7 -13.26 -9.86 -20.39
CA GLU A 7 -13.60 -11.06 -19.63
C GLU A 7 -13.69 -10.78 -18.13
N ARG A 8 -12.92 -9.80 -17.62
CA ARG A 8 -13.01 -9.34 -16.22
C ARG A 8 -14.35 -8.67 -15.89
N LYS A 9 -15.03 -8.01 -16.84
CA LYS A 9 -16.39 -7.48 -16.66
C LYS A 9 -17.44 -8.58 -16.43
N THR A 10 -17.21 -9.77 -16.94
CA THR A 10 -18.10 -10.94 -16.76
C THR A 10 -17.89 -11.60 -15.40
N LEU A 11 -16.75 -11.35 -14.73
CA LEU A 11 -16.40 -11.94 -13.44
C LEU A 11 -17.13 -11.31 -12.25
N GLY A 12 -17.61 -10.05 -12.37
CA GLY A 12 -18.47 -9.41 -11.36
C GLY A 12 -19.77 -10.19 -11.10
N GLY A 13 -20.27 -10.90 -12.10
CA GLY A 13 -21.41 -11.83 -11.97
C GLY A 13 -21.12 -13.14 -11.23
N LEU A 14 -19.84 -13.45 -10.95
CA LEU A 14 -19.40 -14.66 -10.26
C LEU A 14 -19.07 -14.42 -8.76
N GLY A 15 -19.35 -13.24 -8.22
CA GLY A 15 -19.04 -12.90 -6.81
C GLY A 15 -17.55 -12.70 -6.52
N LEU A 16 -16.69 -12.55 -7.57
CA LEU A 16 -15.27 -12.33 -7.42
C LEU A 16 -15.00 -10.84 -7.08
N LYS A 17 -14.14 -10.62 -6.09
CA LYS A 17 -13.80 -9.29 -5.60
C LYS A 17 -12.34 -8.93 -5.92
N PRO A 18 -12.01 -7.65 -6.17
CA PRO A 18 -10.63 -7.24 -6.22
C PRO A 18 -9.97 -7.39 -4.86
N LEU A 19 -8.77 -7.97 -4.85
CA LEU A 19 -7.88 -8.00 -3.71
C LEU A 19 -6.91 -6.82 -3.82
N ILE A 20 -6.90 -5.97 -2.82
CA ILE A 20 -6.04 -4.80 -2.75
C ILE A 20 -4.98 -5.04 -1.69
N LEU A 21 -3.72 -5.12 -2.13
CA LEU A 21 -2.55 -5.17 -1.27
C LEU A 21 -2.19 -3.74 -0.85
N VAL A 22 -2.19 -3.49 0.45
CA VAL A 22 -2.06 -2.13 1.00
C VAL A 22 -0.64 -1.87 1.45
N ASP A 23 -0.01 -0.85 0.86
CA ASP A 23 1.33 -0.43 1.19
C ASP A 23 1.38 0.38 2.50
N THR A 24 2.56 0.44 3.13
CA THR A 24 2.82 1.10 4.42
C THR A 24 2.36 2.55 4.44
N ASN A 25 2.58 3.30 3.36
CA ASN A 25 2.21 4.73 3.32
C ASN A 25 0.70 4.96 3.48
N ILE A 26 -0.15 4.06 3.00
CA ILE A 26 -1.60 4.13 3.17
C ILE A 26 -1.99 3.81 4.62
N LEU A 27 -1.34 2.83 5.24
CA LEU A 27 -1.56 2.49 6.65
C LEU A 27 -1.18 3.65 7.58
N ILE A 28 -0.06 4.29 7.31
CA ILE A 28 0.40 5.48 8.04
C ILE A 28 -0.61 6.62 7.92
N ASP A 29 -1.13 6.90 6.72
CA ASP A 29 -2.13 7.94 6.53
C ASP A 29 -3.41 7.65 7.34
N ALA A 30 -3.86 6.40 7.33
CA ALA A 30 -5.02 5.97 8.10
C ALA A 30 -4.79 6.12 9.61
N LEU A 31 -3.62 5.72 10.11
CA LEU A 31 -3.26 5.87 11.52
C LEU A 31 -3.14 7.34 11.94
N LYS A 32 -2.50 8.17 11.11
CA LYS A 32 -2.39 9.62 11.38
C LYS A 32 -3.78 10.25 11.53
N ASP A 33 -4.70 9.92 10.65
CA ASP A 33 -6.06 10.45 10.70
C ASP A 33 -6.81 9.98 11.96
N ASP A 34 -6.70 8.70 12.31
CA ASP A 34 -7.34 8.15 13.52
C ASP A 34 -6.76 8.78 14.81
N LEU A 35 -5.44 9.03 14.86
CA LEU A 35 -4.81 9.67 16.02
C LEU A 35 -5.13 11.17 16.14
N LEU A 36 -5.32 11.86 15.02
CA LEU A 36 -5.73 13.27 15.05
C LEU A 36 -7.12 13.46 15.67
N MET A 37 -7.99 12.49 15.59
CA MET A 37 -9.30 12.54 16.26
C MET A 37 -9.19 12.46 17.80
N GLU A 38 -8.06 12.01 18.34
CA GLU A 38 -7.79 11.97 19.77
C GLU A 38 -7.25 13.31 20.32
N ILE A 39 -6.83 14.20 19.45
CA ILE A 39 -6.18 15.46 19.82
C ILE A 39 -7.17 16.60 19.75
N SER A 40 -7.11 17.53 20.71
CA SER A 40 -7.93 18.75 20.66
C SER A 40 -7.66 19.55 19.39
N PRO A 41 -8.71 20.02 18.67
CA PRO A 41 -8.56 20.84 17.47
C PRO A 41 -7.68 22.09 17.70
N ASP A 42 -7.70 22.68 18.88
CA ASP A 42 -6.90 23.87 19.24
C ASP A 42 -5.38 23.58 19.29
N SER A 43 -5.01 22.29 19.34
CA SER A 43 -3.60 21.85 19.38
C SER A 43 -3.06 21.51 17.99
N LEU A 44 -3.86 21.66 16.95
CA LEU A 44 -3.52 21.33 15.58
C LEU A 44 -3.26 22.58 14.77
N GLY A 45 -2.20 22.55 13.96
CA GLY A 45 -1.97 23.53 12.91
C GLY A 45 -2.84 23.26 11.66
N SER A 46 -2.51 23.93 10.57
CA SER A 46 -3.20 23.73 9.29
C SER A 46 -3.03 22.30 8.78
N LEU A 47 -4.13 21.66 8.42
CA LEU A 47 -4.19 20.31 7.85
C LEU A 47 -4.42 20.37 6.35
N ASP A 48 -3.40 20.08 5.55
CA ASP A 48 -3.51 20.01 4.09
C ASP A 48 -3.15 18.61 3.56
N TRP A 49 -4.01 17.64 3.83
CA TRP A 49 -3.85 16.26 3.35
C TRP A 49 -5.18 15.57 3.04
N THR A 50 -6.12 16.39 2.59
CA THR A 50 -7.50 15.97 2.32
C THR A 50 -7.60 14.80 1.33
N MET A 51 -6.74 14.78 0.29
CA MET A 51 -6.77 13.72 -0.73
C MET A 51 -6.31 12.36 -0.17
N GLN A 52 -5.30 12.34 0.71
CA GLN A 52 -4.83 11.12 1.36
C GLN A 52 -5.90 10.57 2.31
N ARG A 53 -6.58 11.44 3.06
CA ARG A 53 -7.71 11.06 3.92
C ARG A 53 -8.83 10.44 3.10
N ALA A 54 -9.23 11.06 1.99
CA ALA A 54 -10.27 10.55 1.13
C ALA A 54 -9.95 9.16 0.58
N PHE A 55 -8.69 8.88 0.24
CA PHE A 55 -8.28 7.60 -0.32
C PHE A 55 -8.43 6.45 0.70
N HIS A 56 -7.84 6.56 1.90
CA HIS A 56 -7.94 5.47 2.88
C HIS A 56 -9.36 5.30 3.43
N TRP A 57 -10.14 6.38 3.57
CA TRP A 57 -11.55 6.28 3.96
C TRP A 57 -12.39 5.57 2.91
N LYS A 58 -12.12 5.81 1.63
CA LYS A 58 -12.79 5.09 0.55
C LYS A 58 -12.45 3.60 0.57
N LEU A 59 -11.18 3.23 0.79
CA LEU A 59 -10.78 1.84 0.96
C LEU A 59 -11.53 1.17 2.12
N ARG A 60 -11.60 1.82 3.29
CA ARG A 60 -12.33 1.33 4.46
C ARG A 60 -13.81 1.11 4.14
N SER A 61 -14.45 2.05 3.47
CA SER A 61 -15.86 1.97 3.07
C SER A 61 -16.10 0.77 2.15
N LEU A 62 -15.29 0.62 1.12
CA LEU A 62 -15.41 -0.50 0.17
C LEU A 62 -15.20 -1.85 0.84
N ALA A 63 -14.27 -1.95 1.79
CA ALA A 63 -14.03 -3.17 2.56
C ALA A 63 -15.22 -3.48 3.47
N LYS A 64 -15.75 -2.47 4.18
CA LYS A 64 -16.94 -2.60 5.05
C LYS A 64 -18.19 -3.02 4.26
N GLU A 65 -18.34 -2.52 3.05
CA GLU A 65 -19.41 -2.90 2.12
C GLU A 65 -19.21 -4.29 1.51
N GLY A 66 -18.09 -4.94 1.79
CA GLY A 66 -17.74 -6.24 1.24
C GLY A 66 -17.46 -6.23 -0.26
N ARG A 67 -17.13 -5.07 -0.84
CA ARG A 67 -16.89 -4.89 -2.28
C ARG A 67 -15.45 -5.18 -2.68
N VAL A 68 -14.50 -5.08 -1.75
CA VAL A 68 -13.09 -5.38 -1.94
C VAL A 68 -12.56 -6.26 -0.81
N LEU A 69 -11.50 -6.99 -1.10
CA LEU A 69 -10.67 -7.69 -0.13
C LEU A 69 -9.41 -6.87 0.10
N LEU A 70 -8.96 -6.78 1.34
CA LEU A 70 -7.75 -6.04 1.72
C LEU A 70 -6.76 -6.99 2.38
N ASN A 71 -5.49 -6.85 2.02
CA ASN A 71 -4.39 -7.56 2.65
C ASN A 71 -3.19 -6.61 2.85
N ILE A 72 -2.49 -6.77 3.95
CA ILE A 72 -1.23 -6.09 4.21
C ILE A 72 -0.11 -7.08 3.92
N PRO A 73 0.69 -6.88 2.85
CA PRO A 73 1.85 -7.72 2.59
C PRO A 73 2.81 -7.75 3.77
N GLN A 74 3.51 -8.86 3.97
CA GLN A 74 4.40 -9.04 5.12
C GLN A 74 5.47 -7.93 5.22
N ALA A 75 6.04 -7.51 4.09
CA ALA A 75 7.01 -6.41 4.04
C ALA A 75 6.40 -5.09 4.51
N ALA A 76 5.20 -4.74 4.05
CA ALA A 76 4.47 -3.55 4.48
C ALA A 76 4.08 -3.62 5.96
N MET A 77 3.68 -4.79 6.45
CA MET A 77 3.39 -5.01 7.87
C MET A 77 4.63 -4.78 8.73
N GLY A 78 5.77 -5.36 8.37
CA GLY A 78 7.03 -5.19 9.09
C GLY A 78 7.49 -3.73 9.14
N GLU A 79 7.43 -3.03 8.02
CA GLU A 79 7.74 -1.60 7.96
C GLU A 79 6.78 -0.77 8.80
N PHE A 80 5.46 -1.01 8.69
CA PHE A 80 4.44 -0.32 9.47
C PHE A 80 4.70 -0.47 10.97
N MET A 81 4.89 -1.68 11.46
CA MET A 81 5.16 -1.95 12.88
C MET A 81 6.43 -1.25 13.38
N ASN A 82 7.48 -1.17 12.56
CA ASN A 82 8.69 -0.44 12.90
C ASN A 82 8.47 1.07 13.02
N ARG A 83 7.62 1.65 12.16
CA ARG A 83 7.31 3.09 12.14
C ARG A 83 6.35 3.52 13.24
N VAL A 84 5.60 2.60 13.85
CA VAL A 84 4.56 2.91 14.85
C VAL A 84 4.87 2.37 16.24
N LYS A 85 6.11 2.01 16.52
CA LYS A 85 6.53 1.33 17.76
C LYS A 85 6.34 2.15 19.05
N SER A 86 6.23 3.47 18.96
CA SER A 86 5.98 4.33 20.12
C SER A 86 5.35 5.67 19.72
N PRO A 87 4.62 6.35 20.66
CA PRO A 87 4.03 7.65 20.40
C PRO A 87 5.03 8.73 19.93
N ASP A 88 6.25 8.73 20.47
CA ASP A 88 7.29 9.70 20.08
C ASP A 88 7.81 9.44 18.65
N VAL A 89 7.87 8.19 18.21
CA VAL A 89 8.22 7.83 16.83
C VAL A 89 7.11 8.25 15.88
N VAL A 90 5.86 7.97 16.23
CA VAL A 90 4.70 8.32 15.40
C VAL A 90 4.53 9.82 15.27
N LEU A 91 4.82 10.61 16.33
CA LEU A 91 4.77 12.07 16.24
C LEU A 91 5.66 12.63 15.12
N LYS A 92 6.81 12.01 14.87
CA LYS A 92 7.72 12.43 13.78
C LYS A 92 7.15 12.22 12.38
N LEU A 93 6.11 11.40 12.22
CA LEU A 93 5.43 11.17 10.94
C LEU A 93 4.52 12.34 10.54
N PHE A 94 4.25 13.29 11.45
CA PHE A 94 3.44 14.48 11.19
C PHE A 94 4.30 15.67 10.73
N GLU A 95 5.05 15.49 9.63
CA GLU A 95 6.04 16.44 9.14
C GLU A 95 5.47 17.82 8.79
N ASN A 96 4.22 17.86 8.30
CA ASN A 96 3.57 19.08 7.81
C ASN A 96 2.46 19.59 8.76
N VAL A 97 2.36 19.04 9.97
CA VAL A 97 1.34 19.41 10.95
C VAL A 97 2.03 19.78 12.26
N TYR A 98 1.83 21.02 12.70
CA TYR A 98 2.26 21.38 14.03
C TYR A 98 1.33 20.76 15.07
N ILE A 99 1.89 19.96 15.95
CA ILE A 99 1.18 19.37 17.09
C ILE A 99 1.94 19.73 18.36
N GLU A 100 1.23 20.34 19.31
CA GLU A 100 1.80 20.64 20.61
C GLU A 100 2.17 19.35 21.34
N ARG A 101 3.45 19.20 21.72
CA ARG A 101 3.98 17.97 22.32
C ARG A 101 3.29 17.57 23.63
N ALA A 102 2.85 18.53 24.42
CA ALA A 102 2.14 18.27 25.67
C ALA A 102 0.75 17.67 25.40
N SER A 103 0.03 18.23 24.44
CA SER A 103 -1.27 17.72 23.98
C SER A 103 -1.15 16.33 23.35
N TRP A 104 -0.11 16.11 22.55
CA TRP A 104 0.20 14.79 22.00
C TRP A 104 0.38 13.74 23.09
N LYS A 105 1.27 13.99 24.06
CA LYS A 105 1.54 13.04 25.14
C LYS A 105 0.32 12.73 25.99
N LYS A 106 -0.58 13.70 26.14
CA LYS A 106 -1.85 13.51 26.87
C LYS A 106 -2.85 12.65 26.09
N ALA A 107 -2.97 12.89 24.79
CA ALA A 107 -3.96 12.23 23.92
C ALA A 107 -3.48 10.87 23.42
N VAL A 108 -2.22 10.76 23.01
CA VAL A 108 -1.66 9.56 22.38
C VAL A 108 -0.76 8.82 23.37
N THR A 109 -1.38 8.07 24.25
CA THR A 109 -0.68 7.13 25.13
C THR A 109 -0.27 5.88 24.37
N LYS A 110 0.64 5.06 24.95
CA LYS A 110 1.01 3.77 24.37
C LYS A 110 -0.21 2.88 24.14
N ARG A 111 -1.14 2.83 25.08
CA ARG A 111 -2.37 2.05 24.97
C ARG A 111 -3.24 2.52 23.80
N ILE A 112 -3.47 3.83 23.66
CA ILE A 112 -4.24 4.39 22.54
C ILE A 112 -3.59 4.06 21.22
N LEU A 113 -2.25 4.21 21.12
CA LEU A 113 -1.52 3.86 19.91
C LEU A 113 -1.70 2.37 19.55
N GLU A 114 -1.53 1.46 20.50
CA GLU A 114 -1.70 0.02 20.30
C GLU A 114 -3.13 -0.33 19.86
N GLU A 115 -4.14 0.29 20.46
CA GLU A 115 -5.54 0.12 20.07
C GLU A 115 -5.79 0.60 18.63
N ARG A 116 -5.26 1.76 18.24
CA ARG A 116 -5.42 2.29 16.88
C ARG A 116 -4.67 1.47 15.84
N VAL A 117 -3.42 1.05 16.14
CA VAL A 117 -2.63 0.16 15.27
C VAL A 117 -3.36 -1.16 15.05
N SER A 118 -3.87 -1.79 16.11
CA SER A 118 -4.62 -3.04 16.00
C SER A 118 -5.91 -2.89 15.17
N SER A 119 -6.60 -1.77 15.32
CA SER A 119 -7.79 -1.44 14.51
C SER A 119 -7.44 -1.29 13.03
N ILE A 120 -6.36 -0.56 12.71
CA ILE A 120 -5.89 -0.40 11.33
C ILE A 120 -5.55 -1.75 10.72
N ILE A 121 -4.78 -2.58 11.40
CA ILE A 121 -4.43 -3.93 10.92
C ILE A 121 -5.70 -4.74 10.66
N SER A 122 -6.64 -4.76 11.58
CA SER A 122 -7.90 -5.50 11.43
C SER A 122 -8.71 -5.05 10.21
N ILE A 123 -8.76 -3.74 9.92
CA ILE A 123 -9.51 -3.20 8.79
C ILE A 123 -8.83 -3.51 7.47
N PHE A 124 -7.51 -3.34 7.40
CA PHE A 124 -6.74 -3.46 6.15
C PHE A 124 -6.19 -4.87 5.88
N ASN A 125 -6.46 -5.83 6.75
CA ASN A 125 -6.04 -7.23 6.61
C ASN A 125 -7.21 -8.18 6.83
N ASN A 126 -8.26 -8.06 6.00
CA ASN A 126 -9.48 -8.86 6.09
C ASN A 126 -9.49 -10.07 5.15
N TRP A 127 -8.41 -10.30 4.42
CA TRP A 127 -8.20 -11.45 3.55
C TRP A 127 -6.90 -12.16 3.93
N GLU A 128 -6.95 -13.46 4.05
CA GLU A 128 -5.81 -14.32 4.29
C GLU A 128 -5.64 -15.28 3.11
N GLU A 129 -4.40 -15.47 2.68
CA GLU A 129 -4.08 -16.43 1.64
C GLU A 129 -4.41 -17.84 2.14
N SER A 130 -5.21 -18.58 1.38
CA SER A 130 -5.45 -20.00 1.69
C SER A 130 -4.16 -20.78 1.40
N GLU A 131 -3.73 -21.64 2.33
CA GLU A 131 -2.52 -22.46 2.20
C GLU A 131 -2.48 -23.40 0.96
N GLU A 132 -3.57 -23.49 0.21
CA GLU A 132 -3.72 -24.37 -0.95
C GLU A 132 -3.22 -23.77 -2.28
N GLY A 133 -2.72 -22.54 -2.28
CA GLY A 133 -2.16 -21.90 -3.47
C GLY A 133 -0.70 -22.27 -3.67
N ASP A 134 -0.42 -23.47 -4.20
CA ASP A 134 0.92 -23.84 -4.67
C ASP A 134 1.25 -23.02 -5.94
N SER A 135 1.81 -21.82 -5.74
CA SER A 135 2.34 -21.00 -6.82
C SER A 135 3.68 -21.61 -7.29
N SER A 136 3.60 -22.57 -8.18
CA SER A 136 4.78 -23.24 -8.75
C SER A 136 5.54 -22.39 -9.78
N ARG A 137 5.12 -21.13 -10.01
CA ARG A 137 5.80 -20.22 -10.91
C ARG A 137 6.90 -19.46 -10.22
N ASP A 138 8.09 -19.59 -10.78
CA ASP A 138 9.23 -18.72 -10.43
C ASP A 138 8.95 -17.32 -11.02
N ILE A 139 8.73 -16.33 -10.14
CA ILE A 139 8.52 -14.94 -10.54
C ILE A 139 9.87 -14.32 -10.82
N ASP A 140 10.17 -14.06 -12.09
CA ASP A 140 11.41 -13.40 -12.53
C ASP A 140 11.34 -11.87 -12.30
N LEU A 141 11.35 -11.47 -11.05
CA LEU A 141 11.41 -10.05 -10.68
C LEU A 141 12.75 -9.42 -11.05
N GLU A 142 13.86 -10.17 -10.96
CA GLU A 142 15.20 -9.66 -11.30
C GLU A 142 15.28 -9.29 -12.78
N GLY A 143 14.80 -10.14 -13.67
CA GLY A 143 14.71 -9.84 -15.10
C GLY A 143 13.84 -8.62 -15.38
N PHE A 144 12.70 -8.48 -14.70
CA PHE A 144 11.86 -7.29 -14.80
C PHE A 144 12.58 -6.01 -14.39
N LEU A 145 13.25 -6.03 -13.24
CA LEU A 145 14.01 -4.87 -12.74
C LEU A 145 15.14 -4.50 -13.69
N SER A 146 15.87 -5.47 -14.23
CA SER A 146 16.93 -5.25 -15.23
C SER A 146 16.38 -4.63 -16.50
N ASN A 147 15.25 -5.12 -17.00
CA ASN A 147 14.60 -4.58 -18.21
C ASN A 147 14.10 -3.14 -18.04
N HIS A 148 13.80 -2.72 -16.81
CA HIS A 148 13.31 -1.37 -16.49
C HIS A 148 14.35 -0.52 -15.72
N ARG A 149 15.60 -0.95 -15.70
CA ARG A 149 16.70 -0.33 -14.94
C ARG A 149 16.83 1.18 -15.13
N GLU A 150 16.68 1.67 -16.36
CA GLU A 150 16.82 3.11 -16.63
C GLU A 150 15.72 3.94 -15.96
N ILE A 151 14.50 3.41 -15.85
CA ILE A 151 13.40 4.07 -15.12
C ILE A 151 13.76 4.15 -13.63
N PHE A 152 14.24 3.06 -13.05
CA PHE A 152 14.61 3.02 -11.63
C PHE A 152 15.83 3.89 -11.32
N ARG A 153 16.79 4.04 -12.25
CA ARG A 153 17.88 5.00 -12.10
C ARG A 153 17.42 6.44 -12.04
N VAL A 154 16.46 6.83 -12.89
CA VAL A 154 15.90 8.19 -12.88
C VAL A 154 15.18 8.45 -11.56
N VAL A 155 14.40 7.48 -11.06
CA VAL A 155 13.74 7.56 -9.75
C VAL A 155 14.77 7.68 -8.63
N ASP A 156 15.81 6.86 -8.66
CA ASP A 156 16.87 6.85 -7.65
C ASP A 156 17.60 8.20 -7.60
N GLN A 157 17.97 8.74 -8.75
CA GLN A 157 18.60 10.05 -8.83
C GLN A 157 17.71 11.15 -8.25
N HIS A 158 16.44 11.18 -8.64
CA HIS A 158 15.48 12.15 -8.14
C HIS A 158 15.29 12.06 -6.61
N LYS A 159 15.17 10.86 -6.06
CA LYS A 159 15.05 10.66 -4.63
C LYS A 159 16.31 11.01 -3.85
N ARG A 160 17.50 10.75 -4.40
CA ARG A 160 18.79 11.17 -3.80
C ARG A 160 18.92 12.69 -3.68
N GLU A 161 18.42 13.42 -4.65
CA GLU A 161 18.47 14.88 -4.65
C GLU A 161 17.53 15.51 -3.60
N HIS A 162 16.53 14.77 -3.11
CA HIS A 162 15.46 15.31 -2.25
C HIS A 162 15.32 14.63 -0.88
N LYS A 163 16.08 13.57 -0.59
CA LYS A 163 16.02 12.84 0.68
C LYS A 163 17.41 12.79 1.35
N GLU A 164 17.46 13.12 2.65
CA GLU A 164 18.65 12.98 3.49
C GLU A 164 18.94 11.51 3.86
N ASP A 165 17.89 10.72 4.14
CA ASP A 165 17.98 9.29 4.45
C ASP A 165 17.52 8.44 3.27
N ILE A 166 18.42 7.63 2.75
CA ILE A 166 18.15 6.74 1.63
C ILE A 166 18.04 5.32 2.18
N PRO A 167 16.84 4.70 2.11
CA PRO A 167 16.64 3.34 2.57
C PRO A 167 17.44 2.32 1.74
N ALA A 168 17.51 1.09 2.25
CA ALA A 168 18.18 -0.01 1.55
C ALA A 168 17.54 -0.25 0.18
N ARG A 169 18.35 -0.16 -0.87
CA ARG A 169 17.95 -0.35 -2.25
C ARG A 169 18.18 -1.79 -2.69
N THR A 170 17.54 -2.12 -3.81
CA THR A 170 17.80 -3.38 -4.48
C THR A 170 19.05 -3.29 -5.34
N GLU A 171 19.83 -4.35 -5.40
CA GLU A 171 20.94 -4.46 -6.33
C GLU A 171 20.41 -4.96 -7.69
N ILE A 172 20.59 -4.14 -8.72
CA ILE A 172 20.21 -4.46 -10.10
C ILE A 172 21.47 -4.41 -10.94
N GLU A 173 21.93 -5.56 -11.44
CA GLU A 173 23.16 -5.72 -12.23
C GLU A 173 24.41 -5.07 -11.56
N GLY A 174 24.55 -5.26 -10.24
CA GLY A 174 25.67 -4.75 -9.47
C GLY A 174 25.56 -3.28 -9.06
N GLU A 175 24.44 -2.62 -9.30
CA GLU A 175 24.19 -1.24 -8.91
C GLU A 175 23.03 -1.16 -7.90
N ALA A 176 23.28 -0.53 -6.75
CA ALA A 176 22.25 -0.30 -5.74
C ALA A 176 21.37 0.90 -6.13
N ILE A 177 20.22 0.63 -6.71
CA ILE A 177 19.24 1.63 -7.14
C ILE A 177 17.83 1.28 -6.68
N TYR A 178 16.88 2.24 -6.78
CA TYR A 178 15.47 1.95 -6.55
C TYR A 178 14.97 0.85 -7.51
N PRO A 179 13.96 0.08 -7.12
CA PRO A 179 13.10 0.22 -5.94
C PRO A 179 13.77 -0.21 -4.64
N GLU A 180 13.15 0.14 -3.52
CA GLU A 180 13.55 -0.36 -2.20
C GLU A 180 13.30 -1.87 -2.11
N LYS A 181 14.05 -2.54 -1.24
CA LYS A 181 13.89 -3.99 -1.05
C LYS A 181 12.46 -4.35 -0.61
N GLY A 182 11.86 -3.54 0.27
CA GLY A 182 10.46 -3.73 0.69
C GLY A 182 9.47 -3.63 -0.46
N ASP A 183 9.68 -2.70 -1.40
CA ASP A 183 8.85 -2.57 -2.59
C ASP A 183 8.97 -3.78 -3.51
N CYS A 184 10.18 -4.32 -3.67
CA CYS A 184 10.38 -5.56 -4.42
C CYS A 184 9.63 -6.75 -3.78
N ASP A 185 9.64 -6.85 -2.45
CA ASP A 185 8.92 -7.90 -1.74
C ASP A 185 7.39 -7.76 -1.93
N ILE A 186 6.86 -6.52 -1.94
CA ILE A 186 5.45 -6.26 -2.26
C ILE A 186 5.12 -6.62 -3.72
N MET A 187 5.97 -6.23 -4.68
CA MET A 187 5.80 -6.58 -6.09
C MET A 187 5.77 -8.10 -6.27
N LYS A 188 6.69 -8.82 -5.63
CA LYS A 188 6.78 -10.27 -5.69
C LYS A 188 5.53 -10.93 -5.09
N SER A 189 5.08 -10.48 -3.93
CA SER A 189 3.85 -10.97 -3.31
C SER A 189 2.63 -10.75 -4.22
N ALA A 190 2.50 -9.56 -4.80
CA ALA A 190 1.41 -9.25 -5.73
C ALA A 190 1.44 -10.14 -6.99
N ALA A 191 2.62 -10.39 -7.55
CA ALA A 191 2.79 -11.23 -8.70
C ALA A 191 2.43 -12.69 -8.40
N ILE A 192 2.86 -13.24 -7.28
CA ILE A 192 2.52 -14.60 -6.82
C ILE A 192 1.01 -14.75 -6.65
N ILE A 193 0.37 -13.82 -5.94
CA ILE A 193 -1.08 -13.87 -5.71
C ILE A 193 -1.85 -13.70 -7.02
N ALA A 194 -1.39 -12.85 -7.94
CA ALA A 194 -2.03 -12.64 -9.25
C ALA A 194 -1.91 -13.86 -10.16
N ASP A 195 -0.88 -14.68 -10.01
CA ASP A 195 -0.70 -15.94 -10.75
C ASP A 195 -1.48 -17.10 -10.13
N SER A 196 -1.76 -17.04 -8.82
CA SER A 196 -2.57 -18.03 -8.10
C SER A 196 -4.07 -17.78 -8.31
N PHE A 197 -4.84 -18.88 -8.43
CA PHE A 197 -6.31 -18.82 -8.45
C PHE A 197 -6.85 -18.94 -7.03
N SER A 198 -6.87 -17.80 -6.30
CA SER A 198 -7.44 -17.78 -4.96
C SER A 198 -8.97 -17.65 -5.01
N ALA A 199 -9.66 -18.41 -4.17
CA ALA A 199 -11.12 -18.39 -4.10
C ALA A 199 -11.65 -16.98 -3.78
N GLY A 200 -12.59 -16.48 -4.58
CA GLY A 200 -13.21 -15.18 -4.42
C GLY A 200 -12.40 -13.99 -4.91
N VAL A 201 -11.17 -14.17 -5.39
CA VAL A 201 -10.32 -13.09 -5.92
C VAL A 201 -10.49 -12.98 -7.43
N GLY A 202 -10.93 -11.80 -7.90
CA GLY A 202 -11.12 -11.50 -9.32
C GLY A 202 -9.98 -10.75 -9.98
N SER A 203 -9.28 -9.91 -9.21
CA SER A 203 -8.11 -9.15 -9.66
C SER A 203 -7.24 -8.78 -8.48
N VAL A 204 -5.95 -8.56 -8.71
CA VAL A 204 -4.99 -8.14 -7.69
C VAL A 204 -4.50 -6.74 -8.01
N VAL A 205 -4.48 -5.87 -7.01
CA VAL A 205 -4.09 -4.47 -7.13
C VAL A 205 -3.23 -4.08 -5.93
N VAL A 206 -2.16 -3.32 -6.15
CA VAL A 206 -1.36 -2.70 -5.07
C VAL A 206 -1.83 -1.26 -4.88
N ALA A 207 -2.22 -0.91 -3.66
CA ALA A 207 -2.53 0.47 -3.28
C ALA A 207 -1.29 1.11 -2.66
N THR A 208 -0.69 2.06 -3.37
CA THR A 208 0.52 2.76 -2.94
C THR A 208 0.57 4.18 -3.49
N ARG A 209 1.23 5.09 -2.76
CA ARG A 209 1.54 6.44 -3.24
C ARG A 209 2.93 6.55 -3.86
N ASP A 210 3.74 5.49 -3.78
CA ASP A 210 5.10 5.53 -4.28
C ASP A 210 5.17 5.62 -5.81
N SER A 211 6.00 6.57 -6.27
CA SER A 211 6.22 6.81 -7.70
C SER A 211 6.86 5.62 -8.41
N ASP A 212 7.62 4.81 -7.69
CA ASP A 212 8.31 3.64 -8.20
C ASP A 212 7.33 2.63 -8.81
N PHE A 213 6.23 2.36 -8.12
CA PHE A 213 5.16 1.53 -8.64
C PHE A 213 4.40 2.18 -9.80
N LYS A 214 4.14 3.49 -9.69
CA LYS A 214 3.34 4.22 -10.70
C LYS A 214 4.03 4.28 -12.05
N LEU A 215 5.34 4.51 -12.07
CA LEU A 215 6.10 4.65 -13.31
C LEU A 215 6.20 3.35 -14.10
N VAL A 216 6.16 2.20 -13.44
CA VAL A 216 6.18 0.87 -14.07
C VAL A 216 4.85 0.14 -14.01
N SER A 217 3.77 0.81 -13.60
CA SER A 217 2.46 0.19 -13.35
C SER A 217 1.91 -0.60 -14.53
N ARG A 218 2.05 -0.07 -15.74
CA ARG A 218 1.61 -0.75 -16.95
C ARG A 218 2.44 -2.00 -17.23
N ALA A 219 3.75 -1.92 -17.08
CA ALA A 219 4.64 -3.07 -17.27
C ALA A 219 4.38 -4.15 -16.21
N LEU A 220 4.12 -3.79 -14.95
CA LEU A 220 3.73 -4.72 -13.90
C LEU A 220 2.41 -5.44 -14.23
N GLU A 221 1.42 -4.73 -14.76
CA GLU A 221 0.16 -5.33 -15.17
C GLU A 221 0.33 -6.27 -16.38
N GLU A 222 1.12 -5.86 -17.37
CA GLU A 222 1.37 -6.66 -18.59
C GLU A 222 2.17 -7.93 -18.29
N GLU A 223 3.17 -7.86 -17.40
CA GLU A 223 4.07 -8.97 -17.12
C GLU A 223 3.55 -9.88 -16.01
N PHE A 224 3.07 -9.31 -14.91
CA PHE A 224 2.69 -10.07 -13.71
C PHE A 224 1.19 -10.12 -13.45
N GLY A 225 0.37 -9.35 -14.14
CA GLY A 225 -1.08 -9.41 -14.06
C GLY A 225 -1.71 -8.69 -12.85
N PHE A 226 -0.95 -7.88 -12.09
CA PHE A 226 -1.51 -7.04 -11.04
C PHE A 226 -1.47 -5.56 -11.40
N GLY A 227 -2.47 -4.81 -10.93
CA GLY A 227 -2.56 -3.37 -11.14
C GLY A 227 -1.96 -2.56 -10.00
N VAL A 228 -1.81 -1.24 -10.21
CA VAL A 228 -1.37 -0.28 -9.20
C VAL A 228 -2.35 0.88 -9.12
N ILE A 229 -2.79 1.23 -7.93
CA ILE A 229 -3.63 2.39 -7.66
C ILE A 229 -2.96 3.30 -6.61
N GLY A 230 -2.91 4.60 -6.87
CA GLY A 230 -2.28 5.56 -5.96
C GLY A 230 -3.14 6.79 -5.71
N GLY A 231 -4.36 6.85 -6.24
CA GLY A 231 -5.24 8.00 -6.09
C GLY A 231 -6.73 7.64 -6.05
N LEU A 232 -7.52 8.55 -5.49
CA LEU A 232 -8.97 8.37 -5.31
C LEU A 232 -9.70 8.12 -6.64
N GLN A 233 -9.27 8.75 -7.72
CA GLN A 233 -9.88 8.57 -9.03
C GLN A 233 -9.73 7.14 -9.55
N GLN A 234 -8.56 6.55 -9.39
CA GLN A 234 -8.30 5.15 -9.78
C GLN A 234 -9.10 4.19 -8.92
N LEU A 235 -9.18 4.45 -7.60
CA LEU A 235 -9.96 3.65 -6.67
C LEU A 235 -11.46 3.72 -6.99
N ASN A 236 -11.99 4.88 -7.35
CA ASN A 236 -13.38 5.04 -7.76
C ASN A 236 -13.69 4.27 -9.05
N LYS A 237 -12.77 4.26 -10.02
CA LYS A 237 -12.92 3.44 -11.23
C LYS A 237 -12.97 1.94 -10.90
N LEU A 238 -12.09 1.47 -10.01
CA LEU A 238 -12.10 0.08 -9.56
C LEU A 238 -13.43 -0.25 -8.86
N ALA A 239 -13.89 0.62 -7.97
CA ALA A 239 -15.15 0.47 -7.25
C ALA A 239 -16.38 0.41 -8.18
N TYR A 240 -16.37 1.18 -9.26
CA TYR A 240 -17.44 1.15 -10.28
C TYR A 240 -17.50 -0.18 -11.03
N LEU A 241 -16.37 -0.83 -11.26
CA LEU A 241 -16.29 -2.11 -11.97
C LEU A 241 -16.80 -3.30 -11.14
N VAL A 242 -16.94 -3.13 -9.81
CA VAL A 242 -17.40 -4.16 -8.88
C VAL A 242 -18.76 -3.85 -8.25
N ALA A 243 -19.43 -2.82 -8.74
CA ALA A 243 -20.81 -2.47 -8.39
C ALA A 243 -21.80 -3.26 -9.25
#